data_80ab6fba6c3fc8807efcd23fde5e4332
#
_entry.id   80ab6fba6c3fc8807efcd23fde5e4332
#
_cell.length_a   1.000
_cell.length_b   1.000
_cell.length_c   1.000
_cell.angle_alpha   90.00
_cell.angle_beta   90.00
_cell.angle_gamma   90.00
#
_symmetry.space_group_name_H-M   'P 1'
#
loop_
_entity.id
_entity.type
_entity.pdbx_description
1 polymer ?
#
loop_
_entity_poly.entity_id
_entity_poly.type
_entity_poly.pdbx_seq_one_letter_code
_entity_poly.pdbx_strand_id
1 'polypeptide(L)'
;MFSKKWAKIGVFLLTNLRKKCIYENMKTCSYIKNAKNDVSLDVLFELSEFFKFFGDTTRIRIIHLLLSGEVSVNDIAEKLNLEQSVVSHQLRILRTANLVKPRREGRKMFYSLDDDHIGLIFNTGLTHILHKKGK
;
A
#
# COMPACT_ATOMS: atom_id res chain seq x y z
N MET A 1 -1.72 -17.92 -4.90
CA MET A 1 -0.61 -18.25 -3.97
C MET A 1 -0.22 -17.09 -3.05
N PHE A 2 -0.49 -15.83 -3.38
CA PHE A 2 -0.23 -14.65 -2.55
C PHE A 2 -1.29 -14.34 -1.47
N SER A 3 -2.53 -14.78 -1.64
CA SER A 3 -3.67 -14.43 -0.76
C SER A 3 -3.56 -14.96 0.68
N LYS A 4 -2.88 -16.10 0.91
CA LYS A 4 -2.73 -16.70 2.26
C LYS A 4 -1.69 -15.99 3.14
N LYS A 5 -0.71 -15.32 2.54
CA LYS A 5 0.37 -14.64 3.29
C LYS A 5 -0.12 -13.31 3.86
N TRP A 6 -1.00 -12.61 3.14
CA TRP A 6 -1.56 -11.32 3.54
C TRP A 6 -2.72 -11.44 4.55
N ALA A 7 -3.55 -12.47 4.43
CA ALA A 7 -4.56 -12.77 5.45
C ALA A 7 -3.92 -13.04 6.82
N LYS A 8 -2.77 -13.70 6.84
CA LYS A 8 -1.96 -13.87 8.07
C LYS A 8 -1.39 -12.55 8.59
N ILE A 9 -0.98 -11.63 7.72
CA ILE A 9 -0.48 -10.31 8.12
C ILE A 9 -1.63 -9.43 8.64
N GLY A 10 -2.80 -9.44 7.98
CA GLY A 10 -4.01 -8.71 8.42
C GLY A 10 -4.49 -9.11 9.81
N VAL A 11 -4.52 -10.41 10.14
CA VAL A 11 -4.91 -10.94 11.46
C VAL A 11 -3.79 -10.82 12.50
N PHE A 12 -2.53 -10.87 12.10
CA PHE A 12 -1.36 -10.78 12.98
C PHE A 12 -1.05 -9.36 13.49
N LEU A 13 -1.59 -8.28 12.88
CA LEU A 13 -1.46 -6.89 13.33
C LEU A 13 -2.27 -6.54 14.59
N LEU A 14 -3.13 -7.43 15.08
CA LEU A 14 -3.94 -7.19 16.29
C LEU A 14 -3.28 -7.65 17.61
N THR A 15 -2.11 -8.26 17.59
CA THR A 15 -1.41 -8.71 18.81
C THR A 15 -0.02 -8.10 18.95
N ASN A 16 0.46 -7.94 20.19
CA ASN A 16 1.77 -7.34 20.55
C ASN A 16 3.01 -8.01 19.90
N LEU A 17 2.89 -9.25 19.41
CA LEU A 17 3.92 -9.95 18.66
C LEU A 17 4.24 -9.31 17.30
N ARG A 18 3.31 -8.54 16.73
CA ARG A 18 3.45 -7.87 15.43
C ARG A 18 4.37 -6.66 15.43
N LYS A 19 4.39 -5.90 16.53
CA LYS A 19 5.34 -4.77 16.67
C LYS A 19 6.78 -5.26 16.55
N LYS A 20 7.05 -6.44 17.06
CA LYS A 20 8.40 -7.05 17.05
C LYS A 20 8.79 -7.52 15.63
N CYS A 21 7.86 -8.13 14.88
CA CYS A 21 8.13 -8.63 13.53
C CYS A 21 8.38 -7.53 12.49
N ILE A 22 7.60 -6.44 12.54
CA ILE A 22 7.81 -5.29 11.64
C ILE A 22 9.15 -4.61 11.99
N TYR A 23 9.45 -4.46 13.27
CA TYR A 23 10.69 -3.84 13.74
C TYR A 23 11.94 -4.71 13.46
N GLU A 24 11.83 -6.03 13.56
CA GLU A 24 12.90 -6.97 13.25
C GLU A 24 13.15 -7.08 11.75
N ASN A 25 12.11 -7.09 10.91
CA ASN A 25 12.25 -7.03 9.45
C ASN A 25 12.85 -5.70 8.97
N MET A 26 12.53 -4.59 9.61
CA MET A 26 13.21 -3.31 9.34
C MET A 26 14.69 -3.33 9.76
N LYS A 27 15.03 -4.00 10.86
CA LYS A 27 16.43 -4.13 11.31
C LYS A 27 17.28 -5.04 10.41
N THR A 28 16.65 -5.99 9.72
CA THR A 28 17.34 -6.93 8.80
C THR A 28 17.41 -6.40 7.36
N CYS A 29 16.70 -5.32 7.03
CA CYS A 29 16.85 -4.67 5.73
C CYS A 29 18.24 -4.00 5.66
N SER A 30 19.11 -4.55 4.82
CA SER A 30 20.48 -4.04 4.62
C SER A 30 20.53 -2.58 4.19
N TYR A 31 19.49 -2.10 3.52
CA TYR A 31 19.33 -0.71 3.13
C TYR A 31 19.22 0.24 4.32
N ILE A 32 18.55 -0.16 5.41
CA ILE A 32 18.39 0.70 6.60
C ILE A 32 19.70 0.78 7.42
N LYS A 33 20.49 -0.29 7.41
CA LYS A 33 21.80 -0.28 8.10
C LYS A 33 22.82 0.65 7.46
N ASN A 34 22.68 0.93 6.16
CA ASN A 34 23.58 1.81 5.40
C ASN A 34 23.03 3.23 5.23
N ALA A 35 21.83 3.54 5.71
CA ALA A 35 21.27 4.90 5.71
C ALA A 35 21.93 5.80 6.77
N LYS A 36 23.25 5.72 6.90
CA LYS A 36 24.04 6.77 7.54
C LYS A 36 24.19 7.91 6.54
N ASN A 37 23.27 8.86 6.62
CA ASN A 37 23.47 10.30 6.36
C ASN A 37 23.87 10.77 4.95
N ASP A 38 23.68 9.99 3.87
CA ASP A 38 24.04 10.49 2.53
C ASP A 38 22.97 10.14 1.47
N VAL A 39 21.70 10.48 1.78
CA VAL A 39 20.62 10.41 0.78
C VAL A 39 20.69 11.69 -0.03
N SER A 40 20.88 11.56 -1.35
CA SER A 40 20.93 12.73 -2.24
C SER A 40 19.59 13.49 -2.25
N LEU A 41 19.63 14.79 -2.54
CA LEU A 41 18.43 15.61 -2.67
C LEU A 41 17.49 15.09 -3.75
N ASP A 42 18.01 14.50 -4.82
CA ASP A 42 17.22 13.93 -5.91
C ASP A 42 16.35 12.76 -5.40
N VAL A 43 16.91 11.87 -4.60
CA VAL A 43 16.17 10.75 -3.99
C VAL A 43 15.12 11.25 -3.00
N LEU A 44 15.42 12.30 -2.23
CA LEU A 44 14.43 12.92 -1.34
C LEU A 44 13.30 13.60 -2.11
N PHE A 45 13.62 14.20 -3.27
CA PHE A 45 12.60 14.74 -4.15
C PHE A 45 11.70 13.63 -4.71
N GLU A 46 12.26 12.54 -5.24
CA GLU A 46 11.50 11.38 -5.72
C GLU A 46 10.61 10.80 -4.61
N LEU A 47 11.13 10.69 -3.38
CA LEU A 47 10.37 10.25 -2.23
C LEU A 47 9.19 11.19 -1.92
N SER A 48 9.38 12.50 -2.06
CA SER A 48 8.31 13.48 -1.86
C SER A 48 7.20 13.33 -2.90
N GLU A 49 7.57 13.13 -4.17
CA GLU A 49 6.62 12.86 -5.26
C GLU A 49 5.84 11.56 -5.01
N PHE A 50 6.53 10.50 -4.57
CA PHE A 50 5.91 9.24 -4.19
C PHE A 50 4.84 9.44 -3.11
N PHE A 51 5.12 10.19 -2.04
CA PHE A 51 4.14 10.44 -0.97
C PHE A 51 2.94 11.28 -1.42
N LYS A 52 3.03 12.06 -2.47
CA LYS A 52 1.87 12.78 -3.04
C LYS A 52 0.77 11.84 -3.50
N PHE A 53 1.10 10.62 -3.94
CA PHE A 53 0.12 9.63 -4.33
C PHE A 53 -0.72 9.12 -3.16
N PHE A 54 -0.20 9.17 -1.94
CA PHE A 54 -0.93 8.86 -0.71
C PHE A 54 -1.74 10.05 -0.17
N GLY A 55 -1.59 11.24 -0.75
CA GLY A 55 -2.26 12.45 -0.29
C GLY A 55 -3.73 12.61 -0.71
N ASP A 56 -4.34 11.60 -1.34
CA ASP A 56 -5.74 11.62 -1.78
C ASP A 56 -6.55 10.51 -1.13
N THR A 57 -7.72 10.86 -0.58
CA THR A 57 -8.56 9.93 0.17
C THR A 57 -9.06 8.77 -0.69
N THR A 58 -9.40 9.02 -1.96
CA THR A 58 -9.89 7.96 -2.86
C THR A 58 -8.78 6.95 -3.16
N ARG A 59 -7.56 7.43 -3.41
CA ARG A 59 -6.40 6.54 -3.63
C ARG A 59 -6.05 5.74 -2.38
N ILE A 60 -6.09 6.35 -1.20
CA ILE A 60 -5.90 5.66 0.09
C ILE A 60 -6.92 4.55 0.29
N ARG A 61 -8.20 4.79 -0.05
CA ARG A 61 -9.26 3.77 0.05
C ARG A 61 -9.04 2.62 -0.93
N ILE A 62 -8.58 2.91 -2.15
CA ILE A 62 -8.23 1.89 -3.14
C ILE A 62 -7.05 1.06 -2.65
N ILE A 63 -5.95 1.68 -2.20
CA ILE A 63 -4.78 0.99 -1.65
C ILE A 63 -5.19 0.10 -0.48
N HIS A 64 -6.00 0.61 0.44
CA HIS A 64 -6.50 -0.16 1.58
C HIS A 64 -7.27 -1.42 1.14
N LEU A 65 -8.13 -1.29 0.13
CA LEU A 65 -8.86 -2.43 -0.40
C LEU A 65 -7.93 -3.47 -1.04
N LEU A 66 -6.90 -3.03 -1.75
CA LEU A 66 -5.93 -3.90 -2.41
C LEU A 66 -4.95 -4.59 -1.44
N LEU A 67 -4.90 -4.18 -0.17
CA LEU A 67 -4.13 -4.91 0.87
C LEU A 67 -4.63 -6.35 1.08
N SER A 68 -5.90 -6.61 0.81
CA SER A 68 -6.48 -7.96 0.91
C SER A 68 -6.16 -8.86 -0.28
N GLY A 69 -5.57 -8.32 -1.34
CA GLY A 69 -5.19 -9.02 -2.56
C GLY A 69 -5.72 -8.35 -3.82
N GLU A 70 -5.77 -9.12 -4.89
CA GLU A 70 -6.20 -8.66 -6.20
C GLU A 70 -7.72 -8.45 -6.25
N VAL A 71 -8.17 -7.32 -6.79
CA VAL A 71 -9.58 -6.93 -6.90
C VAL A 71 -9.88 -6.40 -8.29
N SER A 72 -11.06 -6.71 -8.84
CA SER A 72 -11.50 -6.18 -10.15
C SER A 72 -11.91 -4.71 -10.03
N VAL A 73 -11.81 -3.98 -11.16
CA VAL A 73 -12.23 -2.55 -11.22
C VAL A 73 -13.70 -2.39 -10.81
N ASN A 74 -14.56 -3.33 -11.22
CA ASN A 74 -15.98 -3.28 -10.89
C ASN A 74 -16.22 -3.48 -9.39
N ASP A 75 -15.52 -4.45 -8.78
CA ASP A 75 -15.63 -4.72 -7.35
C ASP A 75 -15.08 -3.57 -6.51
N ILE A 76 -14.02 -2.89 -6.98
CA ILE A 76 -13.50 -1.68 -6.33
C ILE A 76 -14.57 -0.58 -6.36
N ALA A 77 -15.18 -0.34 -7.53
CA ALA A 77 -16.22 0.67 -7.70
C ALA A 77 -17.42 0.40 -6.77
N GLU A 78 -17.89 -0.83 -6.74
CA GLU A 78 -19.00 -1.26 -5.88
C GLU A 78 -18.68 -1.10 -4.39
N LYS A 79 -17.55 -1.67 -3.93
CA LYS A 79 -17.16 -1.64 -2.51
C LYS A 79 -16.88 -0.24 -1.98
N LEU A 80 -16.39 0.64 -2.82
CA LEU A 80 -16.09 2.03 -2.44
C LEU A 80 -17.26 2.98 -2.71
N ASN A 81 -18.35 2.49 -3.33
CA ASN A 81 -19.48 3.28 -3.80
C ASN A 81 -19.03 4.47 -4.67
N LEU A 82 -18.28 4.17 -5.71
CA LEU A 82 -17.71 5.13 -6.65
C LEU A 82 -18.09 4.76 -8.08
N GLU A 83 -18.16 5.77 -8.95
CA GLU A 83 -18.28 5.54 -10.39
C GLU A 83 -17.05 4.78 -10.93
N GLN A 84 -17.27 3.82 -11.82
CA GLN A 84 -16.19 3.04 -12.44
C GLN A 84 -15.16 3.93 -13.17
N SER A 85 -15.61 5.03 -13.78
CA SER A 85 -14.75 6.02 -14.43
C SER A 85 -13.78 6.69 -13.46
N VAL A 86 -14.26 7.02 -12.26
CA VAL A 86 -13.45 7.59 -11.17
C VAL A 86 -12.40 6.58 -10.71
N VAL A 87 -12.82 5.34 -10.45
CA VAL A 87 -11.91 4.25 -10.05
C VAL A 87 -10.84 4.01 -11.11
N SER A 88 -11.24 3.90 -12.38
CA SER A 88 -10.32 3.69 -13.50
C SER A 88 -9.30 4.83 -13.63
N HIS A 89 -9.73 6.08 -13.42
CA HIS A 89 -8.84 7.23 -13.42
C HIS A 89 -7.82 7.17 -12.28
N GLN A 90 -8.26 6.88 -11.07
CA GLN A 90 -7.38 6.78 -9.90
C GLN A 90 -6.40 5.61 -10.02
N LEU A 91 -6.85 4.46 -10.54
CA LEU A 91 -5.98 3.31 -10.79
C LEU A 91 -4.91 3.61 -11.85
N ARG A 92 -5.24 4.43 -12.87
CA ARG A 92 -4.25 4.89 -13.85
C ARG A 92 -3.17 5.73 -13.19
N ILE A 93 -3.55 6.67 -12.32
CA ILE A 93 -2.61 7.49 -11.54
C ILE A 93 -1.70 6.61 -10.69
N LEU A 94 -2.28 5.68 -9.92
CA LEU A 94 -1.53 4.76 -9.06
C LEU A 94 -0.59 3.86 -9.88
N ARG A 95 -1.01 3.42 -11.07
CA ARG A 95 -0.17 2.63 -11.98
C ARG A 95 1.02 3.44 -12.52
N THR A 96 0.82 4.71 -12.88
CA THR A 96 1.90 5.59 -13.35
C THR A 96 3.00 5.76 -12.27
N ALA A 97 2.60 5.69 -11.01
CA ALA A 97 3.51 5.75 -9.85
C ALA A 97 4.06 4.38 -9.42
N ASN A 98 3.81 3.31 -10.17
CA ASN A 98 4.18 1.94 -9.83
C ASN A 98 3.68 1.49 -8.45
N LEU A 99 2.52 1.98 -8.02
CA LEU A 99 1.89 1.56 -6.76
C LEU A 99 0.96 0.37 -6.93
N VAL A 100 0.43 0.20 -8.14
CA VAL A 100 -0.45 -0.92 -8.49
C VAL A 100 -0.07 -1.49 -9.85
N LYS A 101 -0.33 -2.78 -10.03
CA LYS A 101 -0.16 -3.47 -11.30
C LYS A 101 -1.48 -4.05 -11.78
N PRO A 102 -1.78 -3.93 -13.08
CA PRO A 102 -2.95 -4.52 -13.70
C PRO A 102 -2.71 -5.97 -14.10
N ARG A 103 -3.76 -6.78 -14.03
CA ARG A 103 -3.85 -8.08 -14.69
C ARG A 103 -5.18 -8.17 -15.44
N ARG A 104 -5.12 -8.61 -16.69
CA ARG A 104 -6.33 -8.81 -17.49
C ARG A 104 -6.76 -10.27 -17.46
N GLU A 105 -8.05 -10.48 -17.27
CA GLU A 105 -8.67 -11.79 -17.39
C GLU A 105 -9.98 -11.65 -18.17
N GLY A 106 -9.94 -12.11 -19.43
CA GLY A 106 -11.04 -11.93 -20.36
C GLY A 106 -11.37 -10.46 -20.60
N ARG A 107 -12.59 -10.04 -20.22
CA ARG A 107 -13.05 -8.65 -20.30
C ARG A 107 -12.84 -7.86 -19.00
N LYS A 108 -12.40 -8.52 -17.94
CA LYS A 108 -12.21 -7.90 -16.64
C LYS A 108 -10.76 -7.46 -16.42
N MET A 109 -10.60 -6.32 -15.78
CA MET A 109 -9.31 -5.83 -15.32
C MET A 109 -9.25 -5.96 -13.81
N PHE A 110 -8.21 -6.61 -13.33
CA PHE A 110 -7.88 -6.76 -11.93
C PHE A 110 -6.66 -5.91 -11.59
N TYR A 111 -6.60 -5.46 -10.37
CA TYR A 111 -5.47 -4.71 -9.84
C TYR A 111 -5.01 -5.29 -8.52
N SER A 112 -3.72 -5.27 -8.29
CA SER A 112 -3.08 -5.58 -7.01
C SER A 112 -2.04 -4.53 -6.69
N LEU A 113 -1.56 -4.49 -5.45
CA LEU A 113 -0.38 -3.69 -5.13
C LEU A 113 0.81 -4.19 -5.94
N ASP A 114 1.70 -3.28 -6.34
CA ASP A 114 2.85 -3.63 -7.18
C ASP A 114 3.85 -4.48 -6.41
N ASP A 115 4.15 -4.06 -5.18
CA ASP A 115 5.04 -4.77 -4.27
C ASP A 115 4.58 -4.72 -2.80
N ASP A 116 5.31 -5.45 -1.94
CA ASP A 116 5.02 -5.56 -0.52
C ASP A 116 5.33 -4.26 0.27
N HIS A 117 6.23 -3.40 -0.24
CA HIS A 117 6.63 -2.17 0.44
C HIS A 117 5.49 -1.15 0.52
N ILE A 118 4.62 -1.11 -0.50
CA ILE A 118 3.46 -0.21 -0.54
C ILE A 118 2.52 -0.52 0.61
N GLY A 119 2.23 -1.81 0.81
CA GLY A 119 1.43 -2.28 1.93
C GLY A 119 2.08 -1.97 3.29
N LEU A 120 3.39 -2.11 3.38
CA LEU A 120 4.14 -1.81 4.61
C LEU A 120 4.09 -0.32 4.96
N ILE A 121 4.29 0.57 3.99
CA ILE A 121 4.20 2.03 4.16
C ILE A 121 2.80 2.41 4.62
N PHE A 122 1.76 1.90 3.95
CA PHE A 122 0.36 2.16 4.32
C PHE A 122 0.08 1.73 5.76
N ASN A 123 0.41 0.48 6.12
CA ASN A 123 0.14 -0.06 7.44
C ASN A 123 0.92 0.67 8.55
N THR A 124 2.15 1.10 8.26
CA THR A 124 2.95 1.89 9.20
C THR A 124 2.30 3.24 9.47
N GLY A 125 1.86 3.94 8.41
CA GLY A 125 1.13 5.20 8.54
C GLY A 125 -0.20 5.05 9.29
N LEU A 126 -0.97 4.02 8.95
CA LEU A 126 -2.24 3.72 9.62
C LEU A 126 -2.02 3.44 11.11
N THR A 127 -1.04 2.62 11.46
CA THR A 127 -0.69 2.31 12.85
C THR A 127 -0.32 3.57 13.62
N HIS A 128 0.47 4.46 13.03
CA HIS A 128 0.86 5.73 13.64
C HIS A 128 -0.37 6.60 13.97
N ILE A 129 -1.32 6.71 13.05
CA ILE A 129 -2.54 7.50 13.24
C ILE A 129 -3.44 6.88 14.32
N LEU A 130 -3.62 5.55 14.31
CA LEU A 130 -4.45 4.86 15.30
C LEU A 130 -3.87 4.97 16.72
N HIS A 131 -2.55 4.93 16.87
CA HIS A 131 -1.89 5.16 18.17
C HIS A 131 -2.15 6.55 18.73
N LYS A 132 -2.24 7.58 17.89
CA LYS A 132 -2.57 8.95 18.33
C LYS A 132 -4.03 9.10 18.77
N LYS A 133 -4.96 8.35 18.18
CA LYS A 133 -6.39 8.40 18.51
C LYS A 133 -6.75 7.63 19.77
N GLY A 134 -5.91 6.69 20.21
CA GLY A 134 -6.10 5.89 21.42
C GLY A 134 -5.52 6.52 22.68
N LYS A 135 -5.02 7.74 22.59
CA LYS A 135 -4.63 8.59 23.73
C LYS A 135 -5.64 9.71 23.90
#